data_6b23039ae0c4075d81559893b02e4030
#
_entry.id   6b23039ae0c4075d81559893b02e4030
#
_cell.length_a   1.000
_cell.length_b   1.000
_cell.length_c   1.000
_cell.angle_alpha   90.00
_cell.angle_beta   90.00
_cell.angle_gamma   90.00
#
_symmetry.space_group_name_H-M   'P 1'
#
loop_
_entity.id
_entity.type
_entity.pdbx_description
1 polymer ?
#
loop_
_entity_poly.entity_id
_entity_poly.type
_entity_poly.pdbx_seq_one_letter_code
_entity_poly.pdbx_strand_id
1 'polypeptide(L)'
;MKKLMVASAIAMSLMAGSAMASQGDVQFFGNVTANTCDVTPEVDGNVTNMVQLGTVSTNDTGKEIPLVFKATNATGGDCQSLTGKTATVAWAGPLTDQGIANQGGLANDAYVILTSTNAKSNQAVTKGDNAVDFDAAKVTTAGLAFKAQLKGGSTAGDFRSAAAYAVTYQ
;
A
#
# COMPACT_ATOMS: atom_id res chain seq x y z
N MET A 1 74.95 -25.47 33.03
CA MET A 1 73.85 -24.61 33.46
C MET A 1 73.12 -24.13 32.21
N LYS A 2 72.04 -24.83 31.82
CA LYS A 2 71.28 -24.53 30.60
C LYS A 2 69.92 -23.95 31.03
N LYS A 3 69.69 -22.69 30.70
CA LYS A 3 68.43 -22.01 30.97
C LYS A 3 67.43 -22.32 29.82
N LEU A 4 66.35 -23.03 30.14
CA LEU A 4 65.25 -23.27 29.27
C LEU A 4 64.33 -22.06 29.34
N MET A 5 64.20 -21.31 28.22
CA MET A 5 63.14 -20.28 28.04
C MET A 5 61.91 -20.97 27.52
N VAL A 6 60.85 -20.94 28.32
CA VAL A 6 59.51 -21.33 27.88
C VAL A 6 58.82 -20.09 27.23
N ALA A 7 58.66 -20.14 25.94
CA ALA A 7 57.89 -19.13 25.22
C ALA A 7 56.42 -19.52 25.30
N SER A 8 55.62 -18.71 26.05
CA SER A 8 54.15 -18.80 26.06
C SER A 8 53.58 -18.14 24.80
N ALA A 9 53.09 -18.94 23.89
CA ALA A 9 52.30 -18.47 22.77
C ALA A 9 50.85 -18.21 23.24
N ILE A 10 50.48 -16.95 23.41
CA ILE A 10 49.10 -16.54 23.64
C ILE A 10 48.42 -16.50 22.28
N ALA A 11 47.60 -17.50 21.99
CA ALA A 11 46.69 -17.50 20.85
C ALA A 11 45.53 -16.52 21.13
N MET A 12 45.61 -15.29 20.62
CA MET A 12 44.48 -14.41 20.55
C MET A 12 43.53 -14.91 19.47
N SER A 13 42.44 -15.57 19.89
CA SER A 13 41.30 -15.83 19.02
C SER A 13 40.58 -14.52 18.71
N LEU A 14 40.88 -13.96 17.55
CA LEU A 14 40.09 -12.90 16.96
C LEU A 14 38.69 -13.46 16.63
N MET A 15 37.74 -13.22 17.52
CA MET A 15 36.31 -13.35 17.15
C MET A 15 36.00 -12.26 16.12
N ALA A 16 36.05 -12.62 14.85
CA ALA A 16 35.51 -11.81 13.78
C ALA A 16 33.97 -11.80 13.96
N GLY A 17 33.49 -10.82 14.72
CA GLY A 17 32.08 -10.51 14.75
C GLY A 17 31.66 -10.12 13.33
N SER A 18 30.89 -10.98 12.66
CA SER A 18 30.24 -10.64 11.40
C SER A 18 29.35 -9.45 11.64
N ALA A 19 29.75 -8.27 11.17
CA ALA A 19 28.90 -7.11 11.11
C ALA A 19 27.74 -7.47 10.16
N MET A 20 26.57 -7.75 10.72
CA MET A 20 25.34 -7.93 9.95
C MET A 20 24.98 -6.55 9.40
N ALA A 21 25.32 -6.30 8.14
CA ALA A 21 24.82 -5.15 7.43
C ALA A 21 23.31 -5.33 7.24
N SER A 22 22.52 -4.42 7.79
CA SER A 22 21.10 -4.39 7.52
C SER A 22 20.89 -3.82 6.11
N GLN A 23 20.30 -4.62 5.23
CA GLN A 23 19.87 -4.19 3.90
C GLN A 23 18.36 -3.92 3.96
N GLY A 24 17.93 -2.85 3.32
CA GLY A 24 16.52 -2.50 3.19
C GLY A 24 16.28 -1.81 1.85
N ASP A 25 15.14 -2.09 1.24
CA ASP A 25 14.70 -1.43 0.03
C ASP A 25 13.87 -0.19 0.39
N VAL A 26 14.16 0.93 -0.26
CA VAL A 26 13.35 2.14 -0.20
C VAL A 26 12.69 2.30 -1.56
N GLN A 27 11.38 2.25 -1.60
CA GLN A 27 10.61 2.48 -2.81
C GLN A 27 10.27 3.97 -2.93
N PHE A 28 10.56 4.54 -4.09
CA PHE A 28 10.19 5.91 -4.43
C PHE A 28 9.03 5.85 -5.41
N PHE A 29 7.94 6.51 -5.07
CA PHE A 29 6.76 6.60 -5.91
C PHE A 29 6.35 8.06 -6.02
N GLY A 30 6.11 8.54 -7.24
CA GLY A 30 5.72 9.92 -7.47
C GLY A 30 5.24 10.13 -8.90
N ASN A 31 4.43 11.15 -9.10
CA ASN A 31 3.89 11.54 -10.37
C ASN A 31 4.17 13.02 -10.66
N VAL A 32 4.31 13.32 -11.94
CA VAL A 32 4.37 14.70 -12.43
C VAL A 32 3.16 14.91 -13.33
N THR A 33 2.34 15.88 -13.01
CA THR A 33 1.12 16.21 -13.77
C THR A 33 1.07 17.71 -14.08
N ALA A 34 0.44 18.05 -15.20
CA ALA A 34 0.22 19.45 -15.60
C ALA A 34 -0.95 20.11 -14.84
N ASN A 35 -1.83 19.33 -14.24
CA ASN A 35 -2.93 19.82 -13.42
C ASN A 35 -2.86 19.12 -12.07
N THR A 36 -2.92 19.89 -11.01
CA THR A 36 -2.90 19.40 -9.63
C THR A 36 -4.27 19.62 -8.99
N CYS A 37 -4.95 18.54 -8.72
CA CYS A 37 -6.15 18.54 -7.87
C CYS A 37 -5.88 17.55 -6.75
N ASP A 38 -5.53 18.08 -5.58
CA ASP A 38 -5.22 17.26 -4.43
C ASP A 38 -6.46 16.51 -3.95
N VAL A 39 -6.27 15.23 -3.63
CA VAL A 39 -7.33 14.38 -3.13
C VAL A 39 -7.01 13.86 -1.74
N THR A 40 -8.05 13.71 -0.94
CA THR A 40 -7.99 13.06 0.36
C THR A 40 -8.79 11.76 0.35
N PRO A 41 -8.29 10.69 1.00
CA PRO A 41 -9.07 9.47 1.18
C PRO A 41 -10.17 9.67 2.22
N GLU A 42 -11.34 9.18 1.93
CA GLU A 42 -12.49 9.09 2.85
C GLU A 42 -12.86 7.61 3.02
N VAL A 43 -13.05 7.19 4.25
CA VAL A 43 -13.57 5.86 4.61
C VAL A 43 -14.87 6.06 5.37
N ASP A 44 -15.96 5.45 4.90
CA ASP A 44 -17.31 5.65 5.45
C ASP A 44 -17.69 7.15 5.62
N GLY A 45 -17.24 8.01 4.69
CA GLY A 45 -17.51 9.45 4.69
C GLY A 45 -16.64 10.27 5.64
N ASN A 46 -15.65 9.66 6.30
CA ASN A 46 -14.70 10.35 7.16
C ASN A 46 -13.34 10.45 6.49
N VAL A 47 -12.74 11.64 6.52
CA VAL A 47 -11.37 11.83 6.01
C VAL A 47 -10.39 11.08 6.90
N THR A 48 -9.82 10.01 6.38
CA THR A 48 -8.84 9.17 7.06
C THR A 48 -8.06 8.34 6.05
N ASN A 49 -6.82 8.02 6.38
CA ASN A 49 -5.98 7.10 5.62
C ASN A 49 -5.95 5.68 6.23
N MET A 50 -6.79 5.41 7.22
CA MET A 50 -6.89 4.12 7.88
C MET A 50 -8.19 3.42 7.51
N VAL A 51 -8.09 2.25 6.89
CA VAL A 51 -9.22 1.39 6.57
C VAL A 51 -9.30 0.27 7.60
N GLN A 52 -10.34 0.27 8.42
CA GLN A 52 -10.59 -0.80 9.40
C GLN A 52 -11.42 -1.90 8.75
N LEU A 53 -10.79 -3.02 8.45
CA LEU A 53 -11.39 -4.13 7.69
C LEU A 53 -12.25 -5.08 8.54
N GLY A 54 -12.26 -4.87 9.87
CA GLY A 54 -13.00 -5.71 10.82
C GLY A 54 -12.37 -7.08 11.03
N THR A 55 -13.21 -8.04 11.44
CA THR A 55 -12.80 -9.44 11.68
C THR A 55 -13.48 -10.34 10.66
N VAL A 56 -12.73 -11.30 10.16
CA VAL A 56 -13.20 -12.33 9.21
C VAL A 56 -12.74 -13.71 9.68
N SER A 57 -13.51 -14.74 9.41
CA SER A 57 -13.11 -16.14 9.66
C SER A 57 -12.04 -16.59 8.66
N THR A 58 -11.29 -17.62 9.01
CA THR A 58 -10.34 -18.24 8.07
C THR A 58 -11.05 -18.68 6.79
N ASN A 59 -10.40 -18.41 5.64
CA ASN A 59 -10.89 -18.68 4.29
C ASN A 59 -12.19 -17.96 3.90
N ASP A 60 -12.69 -17.05 4.72
CA ASP A 60 -13.89 -16.25 4.45
C ASP A 60 -13.53 -14.84 3.93
N THR A 61 -14.55 -14.09 3.52
CA THR A 61 -14.40 -12.71 3.02
C THR A 61 -15.20 -11.75 3.88
N GLY A 62 -14.53 -10.69 4.34
CA GLY A 62 -15.11 -9.68 5.21
C GLY A 62 -16.09 -8.74 4.48
N LYS A 63 -16.61 -7.79 5.24
CA LYS A 63 -17.50 -6.75 4.70
C LYS A 63 -16.78 -5.85 3.72
N GLU A 64 -17.54 -5.29 2.78
CA GLU A 64 -17.09 -4.21 1.91
C GLU A 64 -16.98 -2.91 2.71
N ILE A 65 -15.80 -2.30 2.68
CA ILE A 65 -15.55 -1.00 3.29
C ILE A 65 -15.31 -0.01 2.16
N PRO A 66 -16.13 1.04 2.02
CA PRO A 66 -15.95 2.04 0.99
C PRO A 66 -14.71 2.89 1.26
N LEU A 67 -13.90 3.11 0.23
CA LEU A 67 -12.76 4.01 0.19
C LEU A 67 -12.91 4.93 -1.01
N VAL A 68 -13.00 6.23 -0.79
CA VAL A 68 -13.27 7.20 -1.83
C VAL A 68 -12.22 8.32 -1.78
N PHE A 69 -11.65 8.67 -2.93
CA PHE A 69 -10.77 9.82 -3.04
C PHE A 69 -11.54 11.02 -3.56
N LYS A 70 -11.62 12.07 -2.75
CA LYS A 70 -12.29 13.33 -3.12
C LYS A 70 -11.34 14.50 -3.12
N ALA A 71 -11.62 15.50 -3.94
CA ALA A 71 -10.86 16.74 -3.96
C ALA A 71 -10.85 17.39 -2.57
N THR A 72 -9.66 17.73 -2.09
CA THR A 72 -9.47 18.50 -0.86
C THR A 72 -10.11 19.88 -0.96
N ASN A 73 -10.08 20.46 -2.16
CA ASN A 73 -10.73 21.73 -2.51
C ASN A 73 -11.45 21.57 -3.85
N ALA A 74 -12.72 21.16 -3.80
CA ALA A 74 -13.54 20.92 -4.99
C ALA A 74 -13.81 22.19 -5.82
N THR A 75 -13.68 23.37 -5.23
CA THR A 75 -13.90 24.67 -5.89
C THR A 75 -12.62 25.32 -6.40
N GLY A 76 -11.45 24.73 -6.14
CA GLY A 76 -10.17 25.19 -6.67
C GLY A 76 -10.11 25.09 -8.18
N GLY A 77 -9.48 26.08 -8.85
CA GLY A 77 -9.46 26.19 -10.30
C GLY A 77 -8.95 24.93 -11.02
N ASP A 78 -7.91 24.28 -10.48
CA ASP A 78 -7.33 23.07 -11.07
C ASP A 78 -8.28 21.88 -10.99
N CYS A 79 -9.07 21.76 -9.91
CA CYS A 79 -10.07 20.70 -9.77
C CYS A 79 -11.28 20.92 -10.68
N GLN A 80 -11.63 22.16 -10.98
CA GLN A 80 -12.76 22.46 -11.90
C GLN A 80 -12.41 22.25 -13.38
N SER A 81 -11.12 22.28 -13.72
CA SER A 81 -10.65 22.11 -15.11
C SER A 81 -10.52 20.64 -15.55
N LEU A 82 -11.07 19.70 -14.79
CA LEU A 82 -10.90 18.25 -15.01
C LEU A 82 -11.97 17.63 -15.93
N THR A 83 -12.95 18.40 -16.40
CA THR A 83 -13.97 17.90 -17.31
C THR A 83 -13.35 17.35 -18.60
N GLY A 84 -13.73 16.13 -18.97
CA GLY A 84 -13.20 15.44 -20.16
C GLY A 84 -11.82 14.82 -19.98
N LYS A 85 -11.20 14.98 -18.81
CA LYS A 85 -9.93 14.36 -18.47
C LYS A 85 -10.10 12.99 -17.83
N THR A 86 -9.02 12.24 -17.82
CA THR A 86 -8.89 10.95 -17.11
C THR A 86 -8.09 11.17 -15.83
N ALA A 87 -8.63 10.68 -14.70
CA ALA A 87 -7.88 10.52 -13.46
C ALA A 87 -7.43 9.07 -13.35
N THR A 88 -6.12 8.83 -13.29
CA THR A 88 -5.54 7.52 -13.06
C THR A 88 -5.09 7.41 -11.63
N VAL A 89 -5.63 6.45 -10.88
CA VAL A 89 -5.18 6.10 -9.52
C VAL A 89 -4.25 4.91 -9.61
N ALA A 90 -2.96 5.14 -9.38
CA ALA A 90 -1.94 4.10 -9.37
C ALA A 90 -1.61 3.69 -7.93
N TRP A 91 -1.44 2.40 -7.69
CA TRP A 91 -1.16 1.80 -6.40
C TRP A 91 0.23 1.18 -6.36
N ALA A 92 0.91 1.29 -5.22
CA ALA A 92 2.20 0.67 -4.96
C ALA A 92 2.24 0.11 -3.54
N GLY A 93 2.94 -1.02 -3.36
CA GLY A 93 3.04 -1.71 -2.08
C GLY A 93 3.18 -3.22 -2.26
N PRO A 94 2.76 -4.02 -1.29
CA PRO A 94 2.86 -5.47 -1.32
C PRO A 94 1.76 -6.10 -2.20
N LEU A 95 1.69 -5.66 -3.46
CA LEU A 95 0.70 -6.16 -4.42
C LEU A 95 1.05 -7.57 -4.88
N THR A 96 0.04 -8.43 -4.87
CA THR A 96 0.06 -9.79 -5.44
C THR A 96 -0.97 -9.91 -6.54
N ASP A 97 -1.06 -11.07 -7.19
CA ASP A 97 -2.09 -11.36 -8.19
C ASP A 97 -3.51 -11.46 -7.57
N GLN A 98 -3.61 -11.53 -6.24
CA GLN A 98 -4.87 -11.61 -5.51
C GLN A 98 -5.31 -10.29 -4.86
N GLY A 99 -4.38 -9.36 -4.64
CA GLY A 99 -4.63 -8.10 -3.96
C GLY A 99 -3.45 -7.62 -3.13
N ILE A 100 -3.71 -6.88 -2.05
CA ILE A 100 -2.69 -6.32 -1.17
C ILE A 100 -2.38 -7.33 -0.07
N ALA A 101 -1.16 -7.86 -0.07
CA ALA A 101 -0.72 -8.89 0.89
C ALA A 101 -0.52 -8.33 2.30
N ASN A 102 -0.50 -9.24 3.27
CA ASN A 102 -0.11 -8.93 4.64
C ASN A 102 1.37 -8.50 4.70
N GLN A 103 1.65 -7.44 5.44
CA GLN A 103 3.01 -6.97 5.77
C GLN A 103 3.36 -7.16 7.24
N GLY A 104 2.41 -7.51 8.09
CA GLY A 104 2.63 -7.71 9.52
C GLY A 104 1.45 -8.40 10.17
N GLY A 105 1.74 -9.16 11.22
CA GLY A 105 0.76 -9.99 11.90
C GLY A 105 0.83 -11.46 11.50
N LEU A 106 0.10 -12.31 12.20
CA LEU A 106 0.19 -13.76 12.06
C LEU A 106 -0.62 -14.33 10.89
N ALA A 107 -1.65 -13.61 10.40
CA ALA A 107 -2.45 -14.01 9.24
C ALA A 107 -1.69 -13.77 7.93
N ASN A 108 -0.58 -14.47 7.73
CA ASN A 108 0.41 -14.22 6.68
C ASN A 108 -0.09 -14.53 5.25
N ASP A 109 -1.13 -15.33 5.10
CA ASP A 109 -1.79 -15.69 3.85
C ASP A 109 -3.11 -14.94 3.60
N ALA A 110 -3.48 -14.00 4.49
CA ALA A 110 -4.58 -13.08 4.28
C ALA A 110 -4.18 -11.91 3.38
N TYR A 111 -5.15 -11.32 2.69
CA TYR A 111 -4.93 -10.17 1.81
C TYR A 111 -6.17 -9.28 1.71
N VAL A 112 -5.96 -8.04 1.26
CA VAL A 112 -7.07 -7.13 0.95
C VAL A 112 -7.41 -7.22 -0.53
N ILE A 113 -8.68 -7.46 -0.83
CA ILE A 113 -9.27 -7.27 -2.14
C ILE A 113 -9.67 -5.80 -2.23
N LEU A 114 -9.00 -5.03 -3.07
CA LEU A 114 -9.33 -3.63 -3.35
C LEU A 114 -9.87 -3.53 -4.77
N THR A 115 -11.14 -3.13 -4.92
CA THR A 115 -11.82 -3.09 -6.22
C THR A 115 -12.39 -1.70 -6.47
N SER A 116 -12.20 -1.15 -7.66
CA SER A 116 -12.87 0.08 -8.07
C SER A 116 -14.36 -0.15 -8.31
N THR A 117 -15.20 0.87 -8.01
CA THR A 117 -16.66 0.74 -8.09
C THR A 117 -17.32 1.71 -9.07
N ASN A 118 -16.62 2.79 -9.44
CA ASN A 118 -17.12 3.77 -10.40
C ASN A 118 -16.05 4.19 -11.44
N ALA A 119 -15.07 3.33 -11.68
CA ALA A 119 -14.03 3.54 -12.68
C ALA A 119 -14.61 3.51 -14.12
N LYS A 120 -13.82 3.89 -15.11
CA LYS A 120 -14.16 3.68 -16.54
C LYS A 120 -14.33 2.19 -16.85
N SER A 121 -13.50 1.35 -16.23
CA SER A 121 -13.64 -0.10 -16.17
C SER A 121 -13.33 -0.54 -14.73
N ASN A 122 -14.32 -1.11 -14.05
CA ASN A 122 -14.13 -1.58 -12.67
C ASN A 122 -13.26 -2.83 -12.66
N GLN A 123 -12.23 -2.81 -11.82
CA GLN A 123 -11.27 -3.90 -11.68
C GLN A 123 -10.71 -3.99 -10.26
N ALA A 124 -10.20 -5.16 -9.91
CA ALA A 124 -9.42 -5.35 -8.69
C ALA A 124 -8.00 -4.80 -8.89
N VAL A 125 -7.46 -4.22 -7.83
CA VAL A 125 -6.06 -3.78 -7.78
C VAL A 125 -5.18 -4.97 -7.46
N THR A 126 -4.32 -5.32 -8.39
CA THR A 126 -3.38 -6.45 -8.29
C THR A 126 -1.98 -6.01 -8.72
N LYS A 127 -1.02 -6.92 -8.65
CA LYS A 127 0.34 -6.67 -9.14
C LYS A 127 0.37 -6.39 -10.65
N GLY A 128 -0.50 -7.04 -11.43
CA GLY A 128 -0.61 -6.84 -12.89
C GLY A 128 -1.46 -5.63 -13.26
N ASP A 129 -2.47 -5.30 -12.45
CA ASP A 129 -3.46 -4.25 -12.68
C ASP A 129 -3.44 -3.26 -11.51
N ASN A 130 -2.35 -2.52 -11.37
CA ASN A 130 -2.14 -1.60 -10.25
C ASN A 130 -2.56 -0.15 -10.53
N ALA A 131 -3.12 0.15 -11.70
CA ALA A 131 -3.59 1.48 -12.08
C ALA A 131 -5.03 1.40 -12.58
N VAL A 132 -5.88 2.33 -12.12
CA VAL A 132 -7.31 2.36 -12.42
C VAL A 132 -7.69 3.75 -12.94
N ASP A 133 -8.38 3.77 -14.09
CA ASP A 133 -8.82 4.98 -14.76
C ASP A 133 -10.26 5.37 -14.43
N PHE A 134 -10.45 6.63 -14.10
CA PHE A 134 -11.73 7.25 -13.80
C PHE A 134 -11.99 8.45 -14.71
N ASP A 135 -13.23 8.86 -14.81
CA ASP A 135 -13.57 10.21 -15.26
C ASP A 135 -13.11 11.20 -14.17
N ALA A 136 -12.21 12.10 -14.54
CA ALA A 136 -11.58 13.01 -13.59
C ALA A 136 -12.57 13.99 -12.94
N ALA A 137 -13.69 14.33 -13.61
CA ALA A 137 -14.72 15.17 -13.06
C ALA A 137 -15.39 14.57 -11.80
N LYS A 138 -15.30 13.26 -11.60
CA LYS A 138 -15.84 12.61 -10.40
C LYS A 138 -15.14 13.04 -9.12
N VAL A 139 -13.88 13.48 -9.19
CA VAL A 139 -13.11 13.86 -8.00
C VAL A 139 -13.77 14.97 -7.18
N THR A 140 -14.50 15.88 -7.85
CA THR A 140 -15.22 16.98 -7.21
C THR A 140 -16.68 16.65 -6.86
N THR A 141 -17.17 15.47 -7.21
CA THR A 141 -18.55 15.03 -7.01
C THR A 141 -18.63 13.74 -6.20
N ALA A 142 -18.79 12.59 -6.85
CA ALA A 142 -18.90 11.28 -6.21
C ALA A 142 -17.55 10.75 -5.64
N GLY A 143 -16.44 11.35 -6.08
CA GLY A 143 -15.11 10.86 -5.80
C GLY A 143 -14.69 9.67 -6.68
N LEU A 144 -13.42 9.29 -6.57
CA LEU A 144 -12.87 8.09 -7.21
C LEU A 144 -13.05 6.94 -6.21
N ALA A 145 -14.01 6.06 -6.49
CA ALA A 145 -14.52 5.14 -5.49
C ALA A 145 -13.97 3.72 -5.65
N PHE A 146 -13.53 3.18 -4.52
CA PHE A 146 -13.11 1.81 -4.33
C PHE A 146 -13.89 1.18 -3.18
N LYS A 147 -13.82 -0.13 -3.08
CA LYS A 147 -14.20 -0.93 -1.93
C LYS A 147 -13.06 -1.83 -1.53
N ALA A 148 -12.82 -1.95 -0.23
CA ALA A 148 -11.81 -2.84 0.35
C ALA A 148 -12.51 -3.95 1.13
N GLN A 149 -12.02 -5.19 0.99
CA GLN A 149 -12.49 -6.35 1.75
C GLN A 149 -11.30 -7.16 2.24
N LEU A 150 -11.32 -7.59 3.49
CA LEU A 150 -10.33 -8.53 4.00
C LEU A 150 -10.71 -9.94 3.54
N LYS A 151 -9.80 -10.61 2.86
CA LYS A 151 -9.88 -12.05 2.59
C LYS A 151 -9.02 -12.77 3.62
N GLY A 152 -9.65 -13.55 4.48
CA GLY A 152 -8.98 -14.43 5.43
C GLY A 152 -8.28 -15.57 4.70
N GLY A 153 -7.06 -15.86 5.10
CA GLY A 153 -6.34 -17.05 4.68
C GLY A 153 -6.64 -18.25 5.57
N SER A 154 -5.83 -19.29 5.49
CA SER A 154 -5.92 -20.49 6.32
C SER A 154 -5.39 -20.26 7.74
N THR A 155 -4.51 -19.26 7.92
CA THR A 155 -3.84 -18.95 9.18
C THR A 155 -4.59 -17.84 9.92
N ALA A 156 -5.05 -18.13 11.14
CA ALA A 156 -5.68 -17.14 12.00
C ALA A 156 -4.62 -16.19 12.61
N GLY A 157 -4.99 -14.93 12.75
CA GLY A 157 -4.12 -13.92 13.35
C GLY A 157 -4.51 -12.49 12.96
N ASP A 158 -3.74 -11.53 13.39
CA ASP A 158 -3.89 -10.15 12.97
C ASP A 158 -3.33 -9.94 11.55
N PHE A 159 -3.95 -9.01 10.85
CA PHE A 159 -3.58 -8.56 9.51
C PHE A 159 -3.18 -7.09 9.57
N ARG A 160 -2.06 -6.75 8.97
CA ARG A 160 -1.61 -5.36 8.79
C ARG A 160 -0.97 -5.20 7.42
N SER A 161 -1.35 -4.16 6.72
CA SER A 161 -0.73 -3.81 5.44
C SER A 161 -0.81 -2.32 5.19
N ALA A 162 0.03 -1.83 4.30
CA ALA A 162 -0.02 -0.47 3.79
C ALA A 162 0.26 -0.48 2.29
N ALA A 163 -0.45 0.37 1.56
CA ALA A 163 -0.22 0.63 0.15
C ALA A 163 -0.19 2.14 -0.07
N ALA A 164 0.72 2.59 -0.92
CA ALA A 164 0.77 3.96 -1.38
C ALA A 164 -0.11 4.12 -2.62
N TYR A 165 -0.66 5.30 -2.80
CA TYR A 165 -1.38 5.67 -4.02
C TYR A 165 -0.86 6.98 -4.59
N ALA A 166 -1.06 7.18 -5.89
CA ALA A 166 -0.89 8.46 -6.53
C ALA A 166 -2.00 8.67 -7.58
N VAL A 167 -2.43 9.92 -7.72
CA VAL A 167 -3.46 10.30 -8.70
C VAL A 167 -2.84 11.24 -9.72
N THR A 168 -3.04 10.92 -10.99
CA THR A 168 -2.63 11.77 -12.13
C THR A 168 -3.83 12.12 -12.98
N TYR A 169 -3.75 13.27 -13.66
CA TYR A 169 -4.80 13.77 -14.54
C TYR A 169 -4.24 14.01 -15.95
N GLN A 170 -4.93 13.45 -16.96
CA GLN A 170 -4.53 13.56 -18.38
C GLN A 170 -5.71 13.99 -19.24
#